data_56064b89a3f5f4715f26a3c81f369e86
#
_entry.id   56064b89a3f5f4715f26a3c81f369e86
#
_cell.length_a   1.000
_cell.length_b   1.000
_cell.length_c   1.000
_cell.angle_alpha   90.00
_cell.angle_beta   90.00
_cell.angle_gamma   90.00
#
_symmetry.space_group_name_H-M   'P 1'
#
loop_
_entity.id
_entity.type
_entity.pdbx_description
1 polymer ?
#
loop_
_entity_poly.entity_id
_entity_poly.type
_entity_poly.pdbx_seq_one_letter_code
_entity_poly.pdbx_strand_id
1 'polypeptide(L)'
;MVSHGDYLKRDTASLKKTRFISGHFGFEYSRQFMDGRYSFTFLRDPVERILSLYYFSRTRNPAEYPIYRAAHELDLAGYLRAGFDREDIKTYLWNQQAWQLACGWNDPQQRQISNFTDEQILEGAKAHLTEFHYIGFAESFAADSKAILANLNVPARESLVPANVTPRRPHRNDLPAATIRLAEELTCLDAALYEHATDLCRQGLGRRPFAGGD
;
A
#
# COMPACT_ATOMS: atom_id res chain seq x y z
N MET A 1 15.87 1.59 11.98
CA MET A 1 14.58 1.75 11.27
C MET A 1 14.50 3.22 10.85
N VAL A 2 14.23 3.49 9.59
CA VAL A 2 14.00 4.85 9.09
C VAL A 2 12.50 5.08 9.11
N SER A 3 12.03 6.10 9.82
CA SER A 3 10.59 6.39 9.93
C SER A 3 10.03 6.95 8.63
N HIS A 4 8.70 6.98 8.52
CA HIS A 4 8.00 7.56 7.38
C HIS A 4 8.44 9.04 7.17
N GLY A 5 8.94 9.36 5.98
CA GLY A 5 9.47 10.68 5.64
C GLY A 5 10.96 10.92 5.95
N ASP A 6 11.58 10.14 6.84
CA ASP A 6 13.02 10.31 7.12
C ASP A 6 13.89 9.80 5.96
N TYR A 7 13.38 8.85 5.14
CA TYR A 7 14.10 8.38 3.97
C TYR A 7 14.27 9.48 2.91
N LEU A 8 13.32 10.43 2.82
CA LEU A 8 13.41 11.57 1.89
C LEU A 8 14.54 12.54 2.25
N LYS A 9 14.97 12.54 3.51
CA LYS A 9 16.05 13.40 4.01
C LYS A 9 17.42 12.75 3.89
N ARG A 10 17.49 11.48 3.51
CA ARG A 10 18.72 10.70 3.39
C ARG A 10 19.10 10.54 1.93
N ASP A 11 20.40 10.64 1.66
CA ASP A 11 20.92 10.29 0.34
C ASP A 11 20.79 8.77 0.06
N THR A 12 20.68 8.43 -1.21
CA THR A 12 20.51 7.05 -1.68
C THR A 12 21.65 6.12 -1.24
N ALA A 13 22.89 6.62 -1.18
CA ALA A 13 24.05 5.83 -0.78
C ALA A 13 23.98 5.44 0.69
N SER A 14 23.51 6.33 1.55
CA SER A 14 23.25 6.06 2.96
C SER A 14 22.13 5.04 3.14
N LEU A 15 21.05 5.15 2.35
CA LEU A 15 19.93 4.19 2.41
C LEU A 15 20.36 2.79 1.93
N LYS A 16 21.20 2.67 0.93
CA LYS A 16 21.75 1.39 0.47
C LYS A 16 22.50 0.62 1.55
N LYS A 17 23.09 1.30 2.54
CA LYS A 17 23.77 0.69 3.69
C LYS A 17 22.81 0.31 4.83
N THR A 18 21.55 0.72 4.77
CA THR A 18 20.56 0.45 5.83
C THR A 18 20.05 -0.98 5.73
N ARG A 19 20.08 -1.75 6.83
CA ARG A 19 19.65 -3.16 6.83
C ARG A 19 18.17 -3.36 6.51
N PHE A 20 17.30 -2.43 6.89
CA PHE A 20 15.87 -2.50 6.67
C PHE A 20 15.33 -1.12 6.26
N ILE A 21 14.60 -1.09 5.14
CA ILE A 21 13.93 0.11 4.63
C ILE A 21 12.45 -0.21 4.52
N SER A 22 11.60 0.64 5.09
CA SER A 22 10.15 0.53 5.02
C SER A 22 9.53 1.92 4.94
N GLY A 23 8.50 2.09 4.13
CA GLY A 23 7.80 3.37 3.98
C GLY A 23 6.68 3.30 2.95
N HIS A 24 5.98 4.43 2.79
CA HIS A 24 4.93 4.62 1.78
C HIS A 24 5.52 5.23 0.50
N PHE A 25 6.58 4.67 -0.01
CA PHE A 25 7.17 5.06 -1.29
C PHE A 25 6.65 4.18 -2.43
N GLY A 26 6.74 4.67 -3.65
CA GLY A 26 6.36 3.92 -4.83
C GLY A 26 7.38 2.85 -5.22
N PHE A 27 6.96 1.98 -6.13
CA PHE A 27 7.82 0.89 -6.62
C PHE A 27 9.10 1.40 -7.27
N GLU A 28 9.02 2.41 -8.14
CA GLU A 28 10.19 2.95 -8.83
C GLU A 28 11.24 3.55 -7.88
N TYR A 29 10.79 4.11 -6.77
CA TYR A 29 11.73 4.52 -5.72
C TYR A 29 12.34 3.32 -5.00
N SER A 30 11.54 2.31 -4.68
CA SER A 30 12.01 1.13 -3.92
C SER A 30 12.92 0.23 -4.73
N ARG A 31 12.71 0.13 -6.03
CA ARG A 31 13.43 -0.75 -6.95
C ARG A 31 14.95 -0.60 -6.86
N GLN A 32 15.44 0.64 -6.69
CA GLN A 32 16.85 0.93 -6.55
C GLN A 32 17.53 0.31 -5.30
N PHE A 33 16.72 -0.20 -4.36
CA PHE A 33 17.19 -0.83 -3.12
C PHE A 33 16.89 -2.33 -3.06
N MET A 34 16.26 -2.91 -4.08
CA MET A 34 15.79 -4.31 -4.02
C MET A 34 16.89 -5.32 -4.40
N ASP A 35 17.88 -4.89 -5.20
CA ASP A 35 18.97 -5.77 -5.63
C ASP A 35 19.75 -6.34 -4.43
N GLY A 36 19.91 -7.67 -4.42
CA GLY A 36 20.57 -8.40 -3.33
C GLY A 36 19.83 -8.35 -1.98
N ARG A 37 18.57 -7.95 -1.95
CA ARG A 37 17.77 -7.83 -0.72
C ARG A 37 16.47 -8.61 -0.79
N TYR A 38 16.06 -9.14 0.35
CA TYR A 38 14.71 -9.67 0.50
C TYR A 38 13.70 -8.53 0.46
N SER A 39 12.83 -8.55 -0.53
CA SER A 39 11.81 -7.54 -0.75
C SER A 39 10.41 -8.13 -0.52
N PHE A 40 9.55 -7.35 0.11
CA PHE A 40 8.16 -7.76 0.32
C PHE A 40 7.22 -6.56 0.27
N THR A 41 5.97 -6.83 -0.05
CA THR A 41 4.89 -5.85 -0.03
C THR A 41 3.66 -6.44 0.64
N PHE A 42 2.77 -5.58 1.13
CA PHE A 42 1.47 -5.97 1.66
C PHE A 42 0.37 -5.29 0.88
N LEU A 43 -0.58 -6.09 0.43
CA LEU A 43 -1.85 -5.62 -0.12
C LEU A 43 -2.97 -5.78 0.91
N ARG A 44 -4.06 -5.10 0.65
CA ARG A 44 -5.28 -5.19 1.45
C ARG A 44 -6.48 -5.21 0.53
N ASP A 45 -7.60 -5.83 0.95
CA ASP A 45 -8.88 -5.66 0.28
C ASP A 45 -9.10 -4.17 -0.02
N PRO A 46 -9.33 -3.77 -1.28
CA PRO A 46 -9.32 -2.37 -1.69
C PRO A 46 -10.40 -1.53 -0.99
N VAL A 47 -11.60 -2.08 -0.85
CA VAL A 47 -12.71 -1.41 -0.15
C VAL A 47 -12.38 -1.26 1.34
N GLU A 48 -11.90 -2.33 1.99
CA GLU A 48 -11.48 -2.29 3.38
C GLU A 48 -10.34 -1.31 3.62
N ARG A 49 -9.42 -1.16 2.65
CA ARG A 49 -8.33 -0.20 2.72
C ARG A 49 -8.84 1.23 2.74
N ILE A 50 -9.71 1.60 1.78
CA ILE A 50 -10.19 2.97 1.64
C ILE A 50 -11.11 3.37 2.80
N LEU A 51 -11.96 2.46 3.27
CA LEU A 51 -12.77 2.67 4.46
C LEU A 51 -11.88 2.87 5.70
N SER A 52 -10.86 2.04 5.85
CA SER A 52 -9.90 2.19 6.95
C SER A 52 -9.18 3.54 6.91
N LEU A 53 -8.79 3.99 5.74
CA LEU A 53 -8.12 5.28 5.56
C LEU A 53 -9.02 6.44 5.98
N TYR A 54 -10.30 6.44 5.57
CA TYR A 54 -11.25 7.48 5.97
C TYR A 54 -11.38 7.57 7.50
N TYR A 55 -11.68 6.46 8.16
CA TYR A 55 -11.88 6.46 9.62
C TYR A 55 -10.58 6.75 10.38
N PHE A 56 -9.45 6.28 9.91
CA PHE A 56 -8.14 6.62 10.46
C PHE A 56 -7.85 8.12 10.31
N SER A 57 -8.08 8.71 9.14
CA SER A 57 -7.87 10.13 8.87
C SER A 57 -8.67 11.03 9.83
N ARG A 58 -9.87 10.61 10.21
CA ARG A 58 -10.70 11.32 11.22
C ARG A 58 -10.11 11.31 12.63
N THR A 59 -9.15 10.44 12.92
CA THR A 59 -8.44 10.43 14.21
C THR A 59 -7.19 11.30 14.22
N ARG A 60 -6.84 11.87 13.06
CA ARG A 60 -5.60 12.63 12.88
C ARG A 60 -5.85 14.14 12.87
N ASN A 61 -4.77 14.90 13.05
CA ASN A 61 -4.84 16.35 12.94
C ASN A 61 -5.12 16.76 11.47
N PRO A 62 -6.24 17.44 11.17
CA PRO A 62 -6.59 17.84 9.81
C PRO A 62 -5.62 18.82 9.16
N ALA A 63 -4.75 19.46 9.94
CA ALA A 63 -3.74 20.37 9.41
C ALA A 63 -2.49 19.65 8.83
N GLU A 64 -2.30 18.35 9.12
CA GLU A 64 -1.09 17.63 8.70
C GLU A 64 -1.11 17.27 7.21
N TYR A 65 -2.25 16.80 6.69
CA TYR A 65 -2.39 16.36 5.31
C TYR A 65 -3.77 16.71 4.73
N PRO A 66 -3.85 17.01 3.40
CA PRO A 66 -5.12 17.28 2.73
C PRO A 66 -6.15 16.17 2.92
N ILE A 67 -5.71 14.91 2.90
CA ILE A 67 -6.58 13.75 3.07
C ILE A 67 -7.21 13.67 4.46
N TYR A 68 -6.50 14.12 5.51
CA TYR A 68 -7.07 14.19 6.87
C TYR A 68 -8.10 15.32 6.96
N ARG A 69 -7.79 16.47 6.37
CA ARG A 69 -8.74 17.60 6.30
C ARG A 69 -10.02 17.19 5.59
N ALA A 70 -9.91 16.57 4.41
CA ALA A 70 -11.06 16.10 3.65
C ALA A 70 -11.93 15.12 4.44
N ALA A 71 -11.33 14.20 5.22
CA ALA A 71 -12.06 13.27 6.06
C ALA A 71 -12.80 13.94 7.24
N HIS A 72 -12.33 15.09 7.71
CA HIS A 72 -13.04 15.88 8.74
C HIS A 72 -14.16 16.74 8.17
N GLU A 73 -14.00 17.26 6.96
CA GLU A 73 -14.94 18.16 6.28
C GLU A 73 -16.09 17.43 5.59
N LEU A 74 -15.85 16.19 5.13
CA LEU A 74 -16.78 15.43 4.32
C LEU A 74 -17.29 14.18 5.05
N ASP A 75 -18.53 13.81 4.78
CA ASP A 75 -19.00 12.47 5.10
C ASP A 75 -18.30 11.43 4.21
N LEU A 76 -18.49 10.15 4.52
CA LEU A 76 -17.82 9.07 3.78
C LEU A 76 -18.12 9.10 2.28
N ALA A 77 -19.38 9.34 1.89
CA ALA A 77 -19.76 9.38 0.48
C ALA A 77 -19.15 10.60 -0.25
N GLY A 78 -19.14 11.75 0.39
CA GLY A 78 -18.48 12.95 -0.11
C GLY A 78 -16.95 12.80 -0.24
N TYR A 79 -16.35 12.16 0.75
CA TYR A 79 -14.91 11.84 0.73
C TYR A 79 -14.53 10.91 -0.43
N LEU A 80 -15.33 9.86 -0.67
CA LEU A 80 -15.10 8.96 -1.80
C LEU A 80 -15.27 9.68 -3.14
N ARG A 81 -16.33 10.49 -3.31
CA ARG A 81 -16.51 11.29 -4.55
C ARG A 81 -15.33 12.24 -4.78
N ALA A 82 -14.85 12.90 -3.73
CA ALA A 82 -13.70 13.78 -3.84
C ALA A 82 -12.42 13.07 -4.32
N GLY A 83 -12.32 11.76 -4.14
CA GLY A 83 -11.23 10.94 -4.68
C GLY A 83 -11.18 10.85 -6.21
N PHE A 84 -12.28 11.15 -6.92
CA PHE A 84 -12.27 11.22 -8.38
C PHE A 84 -11.78 12.58 -8.89
N ASP A 85 -12.12 13.67 -8.21
CA ASP A 85 -12.03 15.01 -8.76
C ASP A 85 -10.97 15.91 -8.08
N ARG A 86 -10.63 15.63 -6.81
CA ARG A 86 -9.71 16.47 -6.05
C ARG A 86 -8.28 15.97 -6.17
N GLU A 87 -7.46 16.70 -6.92
CA GLU A 87 -6.05 16.35 -7.17
C GLU A 87 -5.21 16.26 -5.89
N ASP A 88 -5.53 17.04 -4.84
CA ASP A 88 -4.80 17.05 -3.57
C ASP A 88 -4.96 15.76 -2.74
N ILE A 89 -5.98 14.95 -3.03
CA ILE A 89 -6.26 13.69 -2.32
C ILE A 89 -6.39 12.47 -3.25
N LYS A 90 -6.49 12.67 -4.55
CA LYS A 90 -6.70 11.61 -5.55
C LYS A 90 -5.69 10.47 -5.42
N THR A 91 -4.41 10.78 -5.33
CA THR A 91 -3.33 9.77 -5.22
C THR A 91 -3.37 8.93 -3.94
N TYR A 92 -4.15 9.33 -2.94
CA TYR A 92 -4.37 8.54 -1.71
C TYR A 92 -5.59 7.63 -1.80
N LEU A 93 -6.54 7.96 -2.68
CA LEU A 93 -7.84 7.30 -2.75
C LEU A 93 -7.99 6.47 -4.01
N TRP A 94 -7.79 7.07 -5.19
CA TRP A 94 -8.03 6.44 -6.47
C TRP A 94 -6.94 5.40 -6.76
N ASN A 95 -7.33 4.12 -6.79
CA ASN A 95 -6.48 2.97 -7.15
C ASN A 95 -5.05 3.04 -6.57
N GLN A 96 -4.96 3.40 -5.29
CA GLN A 96 -3.71 3.77 -4.65
C GLN A 96 -2.69 2.62 -4.60
N GLN A 97 -3.14 1.38 -4.41
CA GLN A 97 -2.23 0.22 -4.36
C GLN A 97 -1.66 -0.07 -5.75
N ALA A 98 -2.51 -0.03 -6.78
CA ALA A 98 -2.08 -0.19 -8.17
C ALA A 98 -1.13 0.95 -8.57
N TRP A 99 -1.48 2.20 -8.27
CA TRP A 99 -0.61 3.34 -8.52
C TRP A 99 0.74 3.21 -7.80
N GLN A 100 0.74 2.84 -6.53
CA GLN A 100 1.96 2.70 -5.72
C GLN A 100 2.89 1.61 -6.26
N LEU A 101 2.34 0.53 -6.78
CA LEU A 101 3.10 -0.56 -7.39
C LEU A 101 3.49 -0.29 -8.84
N ALA A 102 2.70 0.46 -9.60
CA ALA A 102 3.07 0.84 -10.97
C ALA A 102 4.23 1.85 -11.00
N CYS A 103 4.16 2.86 -10.14
CA CYS A 103 5.11 3.96 -10.08
C CYS A 103 5.21 4.50 -8.65
N GLY A 104 4.14 5.17 -8.20
CA GLY A 104 3.95 5.67 -6.86
C GLY A 104 4.72 6.93 -6.52
N TRP A 105 4.73 7.27 -5.24
CA TRP A 105 5.40 8.47 -4.76
C TRP A 105 6.92 8.37 -4.81
N ASN A 106 7.56 9.52 -4.98
CA ASN A 106 9.01 9.68 -5.02
C ASN A 106 9.67 8.98 -6.22
N ASP A 107 8.94 8.88 -7.32
CA ASP A 107 9.49 8.39 -8.58
C ASP A 107 10.71 9.24 -8.97
N PRO A 108 11.88 8.60 -9.26
CA PRO A 108 13.07 9.32 -9.69
C PRO A 108 12.88 10.14 -10.97
N GLN A 109 11.93 9.75 -11.82
CA GLN A 109 11.56 10.47 -13.05
C GLN A 109 10.46 11.51 -12.84
N GLN A 110 9.97 11.68 -11.61
CA GLN A 110 8.93 12.65 -11.22
C GLN A 110 7.62 12.51 -12.01
N ARG A 111 7.30 11.30 -12.48
CA ARG A 111 6.05 11.03 -13.19
C ARG A 111 4.85 11.16 -12.25
N GLN A 112 3.77 11.68 -12.78
CA GLN A 112 2.50 11.85 -12.07
C GLN A 112 1.51 10.77 -12.54
N ILE A 113 0.48 10.54 -11.74
CA ILE A 113 -0.58 9.57 -12.06
C ILE A 113 -1.24 9.88 -13.43
N SER A 114 -1.36 11.14 -13.78
CA SER A 114 -1.89 11.62 -15.07
C SER A 114 -1.01 11.29 -16.29
N ASN A 115 0.22 10.83 -16.09
CA ASN A 115 1.10 10.41 -17.18
C ASN A 115 0.80 8.98 -17.68
N PHE A 116 -0.13 8.27 -17.03
CA PHE A 116 -0.43 6.88 -17.32
C PHE A 116 -1.91 6.67 -17.65
N THR A 117 -2.20 5.70 -18.51
CA THR A 117 -3.54 5.14 -18.65
C THR A 117 -3.81 4.13 -17.53
N ASP A 118 -5.10 3.84 -17.29
CA ASP A 118 -5.52 2.81 -16.32
C ASP A 118 -4.88 1.45 -16.61
N GLU A 119 -4.82 1.08 -17.89
CA GLU A 119 -4.17 -0.15 -18.35
C GLU A 119 -2.67 -0.16 -18.04
N GLN A 120 -1.95 0.93 -18.30
CA GLN A 120 -0.53 1.05 -17.97
C GLN A 120 -0.27 0.93 -16.47
N ILE A 121 -1.15 1.51 -15.65
CA ILE A 121 -1.06 1.38 -14.18
C ILE A 121 -1.28 -0.07 -13.77
N LEU A 122 -2.33 -0.72 -14.24
CA LEU A 122 -2.66 -2.08 -13.83
C LEU A 122 -1.58 -3.08 -14.28
N GLU A 123 -1.19 -3.04 -15.54
CA GLU A 123 -0.19 -3.97 -16.08
C GLU A 123 1.21 -3.72 -15.48
N GLY A 124 1.59 -2.46 -15.28
CA GLY A 124 2.81 -2.11 -14.55
C GLY A 124 2.81 -2.65 -13.12
N ALA A 125 1.72 -2.46 -12.40
CA ALA A 125 1.59 -2.96 -11.03
C ALA A 125 1.65 -4.49 -10.95
N LYS A 126 0.98 -5.21 -11.88
CA LYS A 126 1.04 -6.67 -11.97
C LYS A 126 2.45 -7.17 -12.27
N ALA A 127 3.13 -6.56 -13.24
CA ALA A 127 4.51 -6.91 -13.58
C ALA A 127 5.44 -6.72 -12.36
N HIS A 128 5.34 -5.59 -11.69
CA HIS A 128 6.18 -5.27 -10.54
C HIS A 128 5.90 -6.13 -9.30
N LEU A 129 4.68 -6.66 -9.13
CA LEU A 129 4.41 -7.63 -8.07
C LEU A 129 5.32 -8.86 -8.17
N THR A 130 5.66 -9.30 -9.37
CA THR A 130 6.53 -10.46 -9.58
C THR A 130 7.98 -10.21 -9.17
N GLU A 131 8.39 -8.97 -8.97
CA GLU A 131 9.75 -8.61 -8.54
C GLU A 131 9.95 -8.77 -7.02
N PHE A 132 8.86 -8.76 -6.23
CA PHE A 132 8.95 -8.99 -4.79
C PHE A 132 9.18 -10.48 -4.46
N HIS A 133 9.96 -10.74 -3.42
CA HIS A 133 10.12 -12.09 -2.90
C HIS A 133 8.87 -12.57 -2.16
N TYR A 134 8.13 -11.64 -1.56
CA TYR A 134 6.94 -12.00 -0.79
C TYR A 134 5.81 -10.98 -0.96
N ILE A 135 4.64 -11.49 -1.30
CA ILE A 135 3.38 -10.75 -1.32
C ILE A 135 2.57 -11.19 -0.11
N GLY A 136 2.37 -10.30 0.84
CA GLY A 136 1.52 -10.50 2.01
C GLY A 136 0.19 -9.78 1.88
N PHE A 137 -0.76 -10.15 2.74
CA PHE A 137 -2.06 -9.51 2.81
C PHE A 137 -2.34 -8.98 4.21
N ALA A 138 -3.00 -7.84 4.31
CA ALA A 138 -3.36 -7.26 5.60
C ALA A 138 -4.29 -8.18 6.41
N GLU A 139 -5.10 -8.97 5.72
CA GLU A 139 -6.04 -9.94 6.27
C GLU A 139 -5.32 -11.12 6.96
N SER A 140 -4.14 -11.47 6.48
CA SER A 140 -3.27 -12.53 7.05
C SER A 140 -1.97 -11.97 7.65
N PHE A 141 -1.94 -10.68 8.02
CA PHE A 141 -0.74 -9.95 8.41
C PHE A 141 0.15 -10.67 9.44
N ALA A 142 -0.44 -11.28 10.46
CA ALA A 142 0.32 -11.98 11.49
C ALA A 142 1.03 -13.22 10.95
N ALA A 143 0.35 -14.01 10.12
CA ALA A 143 0.92 -15.20 9.48
C ALA A 143 1.99 -14.82 8.44
N ASP A 144 1.70 -13.84 7.58
CA ASP A 144 2.61 -13.38 6.54
C ASP A 144 3.86 -12.73 7.14
N SER A 145 3.69 -11.91 8.20
CA SER A 145 4.83 -11.32 8.92
C SER A 145 5.73 -12.38 9.56
N LYS A 146 5.13 -13.44 10.14
CA LYS A 146 5.88 -14.56 10.70
C LYS A 146 6.68 -15.30 9.63
N ALA A 147 6.09 -15.54 8.45
CA ALA A 147 6.76 -16.16 7.32
C ALA A 147 7.92 -15.30 6.78
N ILE A 148 7.72 -13.99 6.65
CA ILE A 148 8.76 -13.03 6.24
C ILE A 148 9.93 -13.05 7.24
N LEU A 149 9.65 -12.99 8.54
CA LEU A 149 10.69 -13.03 9.58
C LEU A 149 11.46 -14.35 9.55
N ALA A 150 10.78 -15.48 9.32
CA ALA A 150 11.43 -16.78 9.17
C ALA A 150 12.38 -16.82 7.96
N ASN A 151 11.97 -16.29 6.80
CA ASN A 151 12.83 -16.16 5.61
C ASN A 151 14.07 -15.28 5.85
N LEU A 152 13.98 -14.35 6.79
CA LEU A 152 15.07 -13.45 7.17
C LEU A 152 15.90 -13.98 8.34
N ASN A 153 15.63 -15.17 8.86
CA ASN A 153 16.22 -15.72 10.08
C ASN A 153 16.12 -14.76 11.29
N VAL A 154 15.02 -14.01 11.38
CA VAL A 154 14.73 -13.08 12.47
C VAL A 154 13.71 -13.72 13.40
N PRO A 155 13.98 -13.82 14.71
CA PRO A 155 13.02 -14.35 15.67
C PRO A 155 11.73 -13.53 15.67
N ALA A 156 10.59 -14.21 15.48
CA ALA A 156 9.29 -13.55 15.63
C ALA A 156 9.02 -13.23 17.10
N ARG A 157 8.48 -12.03 17.36
CA ARG A 157 7.94 -11.72 18.71
C ARG A 157 6.68 -12.54 18.95
N GLU A 158 6.45 -12.91 20.21
CA GLU A 158 5.29 -13.75 20.60
C GLU A 158 3.95 -13.13 20.24
N SER A 159 3.83 -11.79 20.24
CA SER A 159 2.62 -11.12 19.76
C SER A 159 2.96 -9.93 18.86
N LEU A 160 2.32 -9.89 17.69
CA LEU A 160 2.25 -8.71 16.85
C LEU A 160 0.97 -7.96 17.23
N VAL A 161 1.11 -6.89 18.01
CA VAL A 161 -0.04 -6.04 18.35
C VAL A 161 -0.41 -5.21 17.10
N PRO A 162 -1.67 -5.26 16.63
CA PRO A 162 -2.10 -4.42 15.53
C PRO A 162 -1.88 -2.95 15.86
N ALA A 163 -1.09 -2.25 15.04
CA ALA A 163 -0.96 -0.81 15.13
C ALA A 163 -2.08 -0.15 14.31
N ASN A 164 -2.50 1.05 14.73
CA ASN A 164 -3.49 1.86 13.99
C ASN A 164 -4.88 1.21 13.87
N VAL A 165 -5.32 0.48 14.87
CA VAL A 165 -6.71 0.03 14.96
C VAL A 165 -7.61 1.24 15.15
N THR A 166 -8.53 1.47 14.22
CA THR A 166 -9.50 2.57 14.34
C THR A 166 -10.71 2.08 15.15
N PRO A 167 -10.93 2.61 16.36
CA PRO A 167 -12.09 2.22 17.17
C PRO A 167 -13.39 2.59 16.46
N ARG A 168 -14.44 1.78 16.65
CA ARG A 168 -15.81 2.07 16.19
C ARG A 168 -15.97 2.29 14.67
N ARG A 169 -15.10 1.69 13.86
CA ARG A 169 -15.32 1.67 12.42
C ARG A 169 -16.50 0.75 12.10
N PRO A 170 -17.52 1.21 11.35
CA PRO A 170 -18.60 0.35 10.86
C PRO A 170 -18.04 -0.81 10.02
N HIS A 171 -18.70 -1.95 10.05
CA HIS A 171 -18.43 -3.02 9.10
C HIS A 171 -18.89 -2.61 7.69
N ARG A 172 -18.25 -3.15 6.66
CA ARG A 172 -18.63 -2.91 5.26
C ARG A 172 -20.13 -3.15 5.03
N ASN A 173 -20.67 -4.20 5.62
CA ASN A 173 -22.07 -4.59 5.47
C ASN A 173 -23.07 -3.64 6.16
N ASP A 174 -22.62 -2.77 7.05
CA ASP A 174 -23.44 -1.78 7.74
C ASP A 174 -23.55 -0.46 6.95
N LEU A 175 -22.81 -0.35 5.83
CA LEU A 175 -22.78 0.85 5.01
C LEU A 175 -23.80 0.80 3.88
N PRO A 176 -24.33 1.96 3.44
CA PRO A 176 -25.23 2.01 2.29
C PRO A 176 -24.60 1.41 1.04
N ALA A 177 -25.35 0.62 0.28
CA ALA A 177 -24.87 -0.01 -0.95
C ALA A 177 -24.33 1.01 -1.98
N ALA A 178 -24.90 2.21 -2.04
CA ALA A 178 -24.40 3.28 -2.90
C ALA A 178 -22.99 3.76 -2.48
N THR A 179 -22.70 3.80 -1.18
CA THR A 179 -21.36 4.16 -0.66
C THR A 179 -20.34 3.07 -0.99
N ILE A 180 -20.73 1.80 -0.87
CA ILE A 180 -19.87 0.68 -1.23
C ILE A 180 -19.56 0.70 -2.73
N ARG A 181 -20.54 0.94 -3.61
CA ARG A 181 -20.30 1.08 -5.05
C ARG A 181 -19.31 2.19 -5.37
N LEU A 182 -19.40 3.36 -4.73
CA LEU A 182 -18.40 4.43 -4.90
C LEU A 182 -16.99 3.97 -4.51
N ALA A 183 -16.86 3.22 -3.42
CA ALA A 183 -15.56 2.68 -3.02
C ALA A 183 -15.04 1.64 -4.04
N GLU A 184 -15.90 0.78 -4.56
CA GLU A 184 -15.56 -0.22 -5.58
C GLU A 184 -15.14 0.44 -6.89
N GLU A 185 -15.86 1.46 -7.36
CA GLU A 185 -15.50 2.24 -8.55
C GLU A 185 -14.13 2.92 -8.38
N LEU A 186 -13.90 3.54 -7.23
CA LEU A 186 -12.66 4.27 -6.91
C LEU A 186 -11.44 3.35 -6.81
N THR A 187 -11.66 2.05 -6.57
CA THR A 187 -10.61 1.05 -6.34
C THR A 187 -10.66 -0.12 -7.33
N CYS A 188 -11.20 0.08 -8.53
CA CYS A 188 -11.41 -1.00 -9.50
C CYS A 188 -10.09 -1.64 -9.99
N LEU A 189 -9.02 -0.86 -10.21
CA LEU A 189 -7.71 -1.39 -10.58
C LEU A 189 -7.04 -2.08 -9.38
N ASP A 190 -7.23 -1.55 -8.17
CA ASP A 190 -6.75 -2.21 -6.94
C ASP A 190 -7.42 -3.58 -6.77
N ALA A 191 -8.71 -3.72 -7.11
CA ALA A 191 -9.43 -5.00 -7.04
C ALA A 191 -8.85 -6.02 -8.03
N ALA A 192 -8.63 -5.62 -9.28
CA ALA A 192 -8.00 -6.48 -10.28
C ALA A 192 -6.57 -6.87 -9.91
N LEU A 193 -5.80 -5.96 -9.30
CA LEU A 193 -4.47 -6.22 -8.79
C LEU A 193 -4.48 -7.19 -7.60
N TYR A 194 -5.43 -7.02 -6.68
CA TYR A 194 -5.56 -7.87 -5.48
C TYR A 194 -5.94 -9.31 -5.88
N GLU A 195 -6.82 -9.48 -6.85
CA GLU A 195 -7.16 -10.79 -7.43
C GLU A 195 -5.93 -11.43 -8.06
N HIS A 196 -5.20 -10.71 -8.91
CA HIS A 196 -3.96 -11.18 -9.52
C HIS A 196 -2.91 -11.60 -8.47
N ALA A 197 -2.71 -10.80 -7.43
CA ALA A 197 -1.80 -11.12 -6.33
C ALA A 197 -2.21 -12.41 -5.59
N THR A 198 -3.51 -12.59 -5.38
CA THR A 198 -4.06 -13.80 -4.77
C THR A 198 -3.77 -15.03 -5.62
N ASP A 199 -3.92 -14.93 -6.93
CA ASP A 199 -3.63 -16.02 -7.87
C ASP A 199 -2.13 -16.34 -7.93
N LEU A 200 -1.26 -15.33 -7.94
CA LEU A 200 0.18 -15.54 -7.82
C LEU A 200 0.56 -16.32 -6.55
N CYS A 201 -0.06 -15.97 -5.42
CA CYS A 201 0.19 -16.67 -4.16
C CYS A 201 -0.34 -18.10 -4.17
N ARG A 202 -1.51 -18.37 -4.77
CA ARG A 202 -2.05 -19.75 -4.96
C ARG A 202 -1.15 -20.62 -5.83
N GLN A 203 -0.51 -20.02 -6.83
CA GLN A 203 0.44 -20.70 -7.73
C GLN A 203 1.84 -20.86 -7.11
N GLY A 204 2.09 -20.35 -5.90
CA GLY A 204 3.39 -20.35 -5.23
C GLY A 204 4.39 -19.33 -5.77
N LEU A 205 3.98 -18.47 -6.71
CA LEU A 205 4.85 -17.46 -7.34
C LEU A 205 5.02 -16.20 -6.51
N GLY A 206 4.06 -15.91 -5.64
CA GLY A 206 4.06 -14.70 -4.78
C GLY A 206 4.80 -14.88 -3.45
N ARG A 207 5.43 -16.05 -3.17
CA ARG A 207 6.08 -16.38 -1.90
C ARG A 207 7.34 -17.20 -2.14
N ARG A 208 8.41 -16.51 -2.53
CA ARG A 208 9.68 -17.14 -2.89
C ARG A 208 10.65 -17.12 -1.70
N PRO A 209 11.39 -18.22 -1.44
CA PRO A 209 12.46 -18.20 -0.46
C PRO A 209 13.53 -17.21 -0.87
N PHE A 210 14.18 -16.59 0.10
CA PHE A 210 15.37 -15.79 -0.16
C PHE A 210 16.60 -16.71 -0.11
N ALA A 211 17.18 -16.96 -1.26
CA ALA A 211 18.51 -17.54 -1.32
C ALA A 211 19.49 -16.42 -0.93
N GLY A 212 19.68 -16.20 0.37
CA GLY A 212 20.61 -15.22 0.88
C GLY A 212 22.00 -15.52 0.33
N GLY A 213 22.65 -14.54 -0.27
CA GLY A 213 24.08 -14.60 -0.48
C GLY A 213 24.78 -14.67 0.88
N ASP A 214 25.75 -15.54 0.97
CA ASP A 214 26.68 -15.71 2.10
C ASP A 214 27.37 -14.39 2.47
#